data_ab1acf7e84b6b514ade235c556b26765
#
_entry.id   ab1acf7e84b6b514ade235c556b26765
#
_cell.length_a   1.000
_cell.length_b   1.000
_cell.length_c   1.000
_cell.angle_alpha   90.00
_cell.angle_beta   90.00
_cell.angle_gamma   90.00
#
_symmetry.space_group_name_H-M   'P 1'
#
loop_
_entity.id
_entity.type
_entity.pdbx_description
1 polymer ?
#
loop_
_entity_poly.entity_id
_entity_poly.type
_entity_poly.pdbx_seq_one_letter_code
_entity_poly.pdbx_strand_id
1 'polypeptide(L)'
;MKKRIDELKTKMLHFFQQLTAKWKKKQASKKTDKKVASSDKVRRVGSILAKILSAFKVTFNTLFILGFIGSLLGAGVAMGYGVALFDKAQVPQAKELVKQVKDIASISEIAYSDGSTIASIEGDLLRTSVASDAISDNLKKAIIATEDEHFNEHKGVVPKAVIRATLGTFVGLGSSSGGSTLTQQVIKQQVVGDAPTLARKATEIVDALALERVMSKDEILTTYLNIAPFGRNHKGQNIAGAQQAAEGIFGVKASDLTIPQATFIAGLPQSPISYSPYESDGSMKSDEDMALGIKRAKDVLYNMYRTGALSQEDYDKYKDYDFKKDFLPSGSVSGTSRDYLYYATLGEATDRMYDYLVERDHVSAQELKNESIQKAYHDLATKEIENGGYKITTTINKNVHAAMQNAVATYGYLLDDSTGQPEVGNVL
;
A
#
# COMPACT_ATOMS: atom_id res chain seq x y z
N MET A 1 -20.03 -1.60 18.80
CA MET A 1 -20.10 -0.41 19.66
C MET A 1 -21.44 -0.27 20.39
N LYS A 2 -22.58 -0.26 19.68
CA LYS A 2 -23.94 -0.13 20.26
C LYS A 2 -24.24 -1.16 21.38
N LYS A 3 -23.91 -2.45 21.14
CA LYS A 3 -24.09 -3.54 22.10
C LYS A 3 -23.32 -3.37 23.42
N ARG A 4 -22.08 -2.82 23.38
CA ARG A 4 -21.27 -2.53 24.56
C ARG A 4 -21.78 -1.33 25.37
N ILE A 5 -22.34 -0.33 24.68
CA ILE A 5 -22.94 0.87 25.33
C ILE A 5 -24.23 0.46 26.03
N ASP A 6 -25.04 -0.40 25.42
CA ASP A 6 -26.30 -0.90 26.02
C ASP A 6 -26.02 -1.83 27.20
N GLU A 7 -24.96 -2.67 27.14
CA GLU A 7 -24.52 -3.47 28.30
C GLU A 7 -24.00 -2.60 29.46
N LEU A 8 -23.25 -1.54 29.17
CA LEU A 8 -22.80 -0.60 30.21
C LEU A 8 -23.96 0.17 30.85
N LYS A 9 -24.93 0.62 30.04
CA LYS A 9 -26.18 1.24 30.55
C LYS A 9 -26.96 0.29 31.44
N THR A 10 -27.11 -0.95 31.02
CA THR A 10 -27.85 -1.96 31.78
C THR A 10 -27.14 -2.29 33.11
N LYS A 11 -25.82 -2.45 33.10
CA LYS A 11 -25.02 -2.67 34.32
C LYS A 11 -25.06 -1.48 35.27
N MET A 12 -24.98 -0.26 34.76
CA MET A 12 -25.12 0.97 35.58
C MET A 12 -26.54 1.06 36.16
N LEU A 13 -27.58 0.83 35.35
CA LEU A 13 -28.95 0.89 35.86
C LEU A 13 -29.20 -0.16 36.95
N HIS A 14 -28.68 -1.38 36.78
CA HIS A 14 -28.78 -2.44 37.77
C HIS A 14 -28.01 -2.14 39.06
N PHE A 15 -26.83 -1.56 38.95
CA PHE A 15 -26.04 -1.07 40.10
C PHE A 15 -26.79 0.01 40.89
N PHE A 16 -27.40 1.01 40.22
CA PHE A 16 -28.21 2.03 40.86
C PHE A 16 -29.50 1.47 41.51
N GLN A 17 -30.13 0.50 40.87
CA GLN A 17 -31.30 -0.21 41.43
C GLN A 17 -30.93 -0.99 42.72
N GLN A 18 -29.79 -1.67 42.73
CA GLN A 18 -29.30 -2.37 43.92
C GLN A 18 -28.91 -1.42 45.04
N LEU A 19 -28.30 -0.28 44.75
CA LEU A 19 -27.98 0.76 45.74
C LEU A 19 -29.25 1.36 46.36
N THR A 20 -30.25 1.64 45.54
CA THR A 20 -31.53 2.19 46.03
C THR A 20 -32.34 1.16 46.82
N ALA A 21 -32.28 -0.13 46.44
CA ALA A 21 -32.91 -1.22 47.20
C ALA A 21 -32.22 -1.45 48.54
N LYS A 22 -30.89 -1.47 48.59
CA LYS A 22 -30.12 -1.54 49.88
C LYS A 22 -30.40 -0.33 50.79
N TRP A 23 -30.54 0.87 50.22
CA TRP A 23 -30.86 2.07 50.98
C TRP A 23 -32.27 2.05 51.55
N LYS A 24 -33.28 1.59 50.73
CA LYS A 24 -34.66 1.41 51.21
C LYS A 24 -34.77 0.33 52.29
N LYS A 25 -34.02 -0.78 52.19
CA LYS A 25 -33.96 -1.82 53.22
C LYS A 25 -33.34 -1.30 54.53
N LYS A 26 -32.30 -0.47 54.46
CA LYS A 26 -31.64 0.15 55.63
C LYS A 26 -32.49 1.23 56.27
N GLN A 27 -33.39 1.91 55.53
CA GLN A 27 -34.39 2.81 56.11
C GLN A 27 -35.57 2.06 56.77
N ALA A 28 -36.00 0.93 56.23
CA ALA A 28 -37.09 0.13 56.81
C ALA A 28 -36.67 -0.49 58.15
N SER A 29 -35.40 -0.90 58.33
CA SER A 29 -34.89 -1.47 59.58
C SER A 29 -34.66 -0.45 60.69
N LYS A 30 -34.63 0.86 60.40
CA LYS A 30 -34.43 1.95 61.36
C LYS A 30 -35.74 2.59 61.85
N LYS A 31 -36.90 2.09 61.42
CA LYS A 31 -38.20 2.65 61.76
C LYS A 31 -38.76 2.17 63.10
N THR A 32 -38.02 1.33 63.88
CA THR A 32 -38.52 0.77 65.13
C THR A 32 -37.91 1.32 66.40
N ASP A 33 -36.88 2.24 66.35
CA ASP A 33 -36.43 2.87 67.62
C ASP A 33 -35.88 4.28 67.42
N LYS A 34 -36.45 5.21 68.23
CA LYS A 34 -36.09 6.62 68.52
C LYS A 34 -36.76 7.71 67.68
N LYS A 35 -37.87 8.14 68.22
CA LYS A 35 -38.49 9.45 67.98
C LYS A 35 -37.59 10.65 68.28
N VAL A 36 -37.64 11.64 67.40
CA VAL A 36 -37.66 13.09 67.57
C VAL A 36 -36.38 13.92 67.43
N ALA A 37 -35.16 13.45 67.29
CA ALA A 37 -34.04 14.43 67.15
C ALA A 37 -33.18 14.29 65.88
N SER A 38 -33.47 13.34 64.94
CA SER A 38 -32.62 13.07 63.80
C SER A 38 -33.22 13.41 62.38
N SER A 39 -34.44 13.92 62.36
CA SER A 39 -35.21 14.14 61.13
C SER A 39 -34.63 15.27 60.27
N ASP A 40 -34.14 16.36 60.84
CA ASP A 40 -33.66 17.51 60.06
C ASP A 40 -32.26 17.34 59.49
N LYS A 41 -31.35 16.64 60.20
CA LYS A 41 -30.02 16.33 59.66
C LYS A 41 -30.08 15.33 58.48
N VAL A 42 -30.91 14.29 58.59
CA VAL A 42 -31.10 13.29 57.52
C VAL A 42 -31.80 13.92 56.32
N ARG A 43 -32.77 14.80 56.52
CA ARG A 43 -33.42 15.56 55.44
C ARG A 43 -32.45 16.51 54.74
N ARG A 44 -31.58 17.23 55.50
CA ARG A 44 -30.55 18.12 54.93
C ARG A 44 -29.52 17.33 54.13
N VAL A 45 -29.00 16.21 54.63
CA VAL A 45 -28.06 15.34 53.89
C VAL A 45 -28.71 14.78 52.66
N GLY A 46 -29.95 14.28 52.71
CA GLY A 46 -30.68 13.80 51.55
C GLY A 46 -30.92 14.88 50.49
N SER A 47 -31.22 16.13 50.91
CA SER A 47 -31.38 17.24 49.96
C SER A 47 -30.06 17.68 49.31
N ILE A 48 -28.94 17.63 50.05
CA ILE A 48 -27.61 17.91 49.52
C ILE A 48 -27.18 16.81 48.49
N LEU A 49 -27.40 15.53 48.83
CA LEU A 49 -27.12 14.45 47.90
C LEU A 49 -27.96 14.53 46.60
N ALA A 50 -29.24 14.87 46.73
CA ALA A 50 -30.11 15.07 45.58
C ALA A 50 -29.65 16.24 44.68
N LYS A 51 -29.18 17.33 45.27
CA LYS A 51 -28.61 18.48 44.55
C LYS A 51 -27.30 18.11 43.85
N ILE A 52 -26.40 17.37 44.52
CA ILE A 52 -25.15 16.87 43.93
C ILE A 52 -25.43 15.94 42.77
N LEU A 53 -26.36 14.97 42.89
CA LEU A 53 -26.76 14.05 41.80
C LEU A 53 -27.43 14.82 40.65
N SER A 54 -28.24 15.83 40.94
CA SER A 54 -28.84 16.68 39.92
C SER A 54 -27.78 17.51 39.19
N ALA A 55 -26.84 18.12 39.89
CA ALA A 55 -25.73 18.86 39.31
C ALA A 55 -24.87 17.96 38.44
N PHE A 56 -24.52 16.75 38.92
CA PHE A 56 -23.76 15.77 38.15
C PHE A 56 -24.49 15.34 36.87
N LYS A 57 -25.81 15.10 36.96
CA LYS A 57 -26.62 14.74 35.77
C LYS A 57 -26.67 15.88 34.76
N VAL A 58 -26.83 17.13 35.22
CA VAL A 58 -26.81 18.31 34.33
C VAL A 58 -25.45 18.46 33.64
N THR A 59 -24.37 18.43 34.45
CA THR A 59 -23.00 18.54 33.90
C THR A 59 -22.68 17.43 32.91
N PHE A 60 -23.06 16.19 33.22
CA PHE A 60 -22.87 15.06 32.29
C PHE A 60 -23.64 15.22 30.99
N ASN A 61 -24.93 15.60 31.08
CA ASN A 61 -25.73 15.85 29.86
C ASN A 61 -25.17 17.02 29.04
N THR A 62 -24.72 18.10 29.68
CA THR A 62 -24.12 19.23 28.97
C THR A 62 -22.84 18.82 28.25
N LEU A 63 -21.93 18.09 28.92
CA LEU A 63 -20.70 17.56 28.30
C LEU A 63 -21.01 16.59 27.16
N PHE A 64 -22.03 15.73 27.32
CA PHE A 64 -22.48 14.83 26.27
C PHE A 64 -23.01 15.59 25.05
N ILE A 65 -23.84 16.62 25.26
CA ILE A 65 -24.39 17.47 24.18
C ILE A 65 -23.23 18.22 23.47
N LEU A 66 -22.32 18.82 24.23
CA LEU A 66 -21.16 19.51 23.66
C LEU A 66 -20.26 18.55 22.85
N GLY A 67 -20.01 17.35 23.37
CA GLY A 67 -19.27 16.31 22.68
C GLY A 67 -19.97 15.85 21.39
N PHE A 68 -21.29 15.71 21.43
CA PHE A 68 -22.11 15.37 20.25
C PHE A 68 -22.10 16.48 19.20
N ILE A 69 -22.25 17.74 19.59
CA ILE A 69 -22.14 18.90 18.68
C ILE A 69 -20.73 18.97 18.08
N GLY A 70 -19.70 18.81 18.92
CA GLY A 70 -18.31 18.76 18.45
C GLY A 70 -18.04 17.64 17.43
N SER A 71 -18.64 16.46 17.65
CA SER A 71 -18.52 15.34 16.71
C SER A 71 -19.26 15.61 15.38
N LEU A 72 -20.40 16.27 15.40
CA LEU A 72 -21.14 16.68 14.18
C LEU A 72 -20.37 17.74 13.40
N LEU A 73 -19.80 18.74 14.06
CA LEU A 73 -18.97 19.76 13.43
C LEU A 73 -17.72 19.15 12.82
N GLY A 74 -17.03 18.26 13.55
CA GLY A 74 -15.88 17.53 13.05
C GLY A 74 -16.22 16.68 11.83
N ALA A 75 -17.35 15.97 11.86
CA ALA A 75 -17.85 15.21 10.69
C ALA A 75 -18.19 16.11 9.50
N GLY A 76 -18.77 17.29 9.74
CA GLY A 76 -19.08 18.27 8.70
C GLY A 76 -17.81 18.81 8.02
N VAL A 77 -16.79 19.16 8.80
CA VAL A 77 -15.48 19.61 8.29
C VAL A 77 -14.80 18.49 7.49
N ALA A 78 -14.80 17.27 8.02
CA ALA A 78 -14.22 16.11 7.34
C ALA A 78 -14.92 15.80 6.00
N MET A 79 -16.27 15.86 5.95
CA MET A 79 -17.01 15.70 4.72
C MET A 79 -16.74 16.82 3.72
N GLY A 80 -16.72 18.09 4.19
CA GLY A 80 -16.43 19.25 3.33
C GLY A 80 -15.02 19.16 2.71
N TYR A 81 -14.03 18.78 3.50
CA TYR A 81 -12.68 18.52 3.01
C TYR A 81 -12.64 17.36 2.02
N GLY A 82 -13.33 16.24 2.31
CA GLY A 82 -13.47 15.12 1.39
C GLY A 82 -14.06 15.55 0.03
N VAL A 83 -15.15 16.30 0.03
CA VAL A 83 -15.76 16.82 -1.21
C VAL A 83 -14.78 17.70 -1.99
N ALA A 84 -14.04 18.59 -1.31
CA ALA A 84 -13.05 19.45 -1.95
C ALA A 84 -11.88 18.67 -2.60
N LEU A 85 -11.49 17.51 -2.02
CA LEU A 85 -10.49 16.63 -2.61
C LEU A 85 -11.01 15.98 -3.91
N PHE A 86 -12.27 15.52 -3.91
CA PHE A 86 -12.88 14.92 -5.11
C PHE A 86 -13.17 15.95 -6.20
N ASP A 87 -13.49 17.18 -5.85
CA ASP A 87 -13.71 18.27 -6.80
C ASP A 87 -12.41 18.66 -7.54
N LYS A 88 -11.26 18.53 -6.87
CA LYS A 88 -9.94 18.72 -7.48
C LYS A 88 -9.49 17.56 -8.37
N ALA A 89 -9.99 16.35 -8.14
CA ALA A 89 -9.65 15.19 -8.95
C ALA A 89 -10.33 15.32 -10.33
N GLN A 90 -9.54 15.62 -11.35
CA GLN A 90 -10.04 15.70 -12.72
C GLN A 90 -10.36 14.29 -13.22
N VAL A 91 -11.55 14.12 -13.83
CA VAL A 91 -11.87 12.84 -14.49
C VAL A 91 -11.05 12.74 -15.78
N PRO A 92 -10.14 11.77 -15.90
CA PRO A 92 -9.29 11.64 -17.07
C PRO A 92 -10.09 11.29 -18.31
N GLN A 93 -9.57 11.68 -19.49
CA GLN A 93 -10.14 11.19 -20.73
C GLN A 93 -9.95 9.66 -20.80
N ALA A 94 -11.02 8.91 -21.06
CA ALA A 94 -11.01 7.46 -21.07
C ALA A 94 -9.92 6.84 -21.94
N LYS A 95 -9.66 7.44 -23.11
CA LYS A 95 -8.62 6.97 -24.05
C LYS A 95 -7.21 7.15 -23.48
N GLU A 96 -6.95 8.25 -22.82
CA GLU A 96 -5.66 8.53 -22.19
C GLU A 96 -5.41 7.63 -20.98
N LEU A 97 -6.43 7.44 -20.16
CA LEU A 97 -6.36 6.55 -19.01
C LEU A 97 -6.05 5.10 -19.42
N VAL A 98 -6.73 4.58 -20.44
CA VAL A 98 -6.45 3.24 -20.98
C VAL A 98 -5.03 3.14 -21.54
N LYS A 99 -4.56 4.19 -22.22
CA LYS A 99 -3.18 4.25 -22.72
C LYS A 99 -2.18 4.17 -21.57
N GLN A 100 -2.31 5.01 -20.56
CA GLN A 100 -1.41 5.00 -19.39
C GLN A 100 -1.43 3.65 -18.66
N VAL A 101 -2.61 3.05 -18.49
CA VAL A 101 -2.77 1.75 -17.81
C VAL A 101 -2.18 0.59 -18.63
N LYS A 102 -2.27 0.63 -19.97
CA LYS A 102 -1.71 -0.38 -20.88
C LYS A 102 -0.26 -0.14 -21.28
N ASP A 103 0.29 1.03 -20.98
CA ASP A 103 1.69 1.37 -21.26
C ASP A 103 2.59 0.71 -20.19
N ILE A 104 2.75 -0.59 -20.36
CA ILE A 104 3.48 -1.43 -19.42
C ILE A 104 4.96 -1.36 -19.75
N ALA A 105 5.68 -0.53 -18.99
CA ALA A 105 7.13 -0.40 -18.96
C ALA A 105 7.83 -0.40 -20.34
N SER A 106 8.15 0.75 -20.82
CA SER A 106 9.18 0.93 -21.84
C SER A 106 10.52 1.18 -21.17
N ILE A 107 11.59 0.61 -21.68
CA ILE A 107 12.95 0.86 -21.21
C ILE A 107 13.30 2.32 -21.50
N SER A 108 13.64 3.09 -20.46
CA SER A 108 14.14 4.45 -20.65
C SER A 108 15.60 4.42 -21.16
N GLU A 109 16.01 5.43 -21.90
CA GLU A 109 17.37 5.53 -22.43
C GLU A 109 18.02 6.88 -22.11
N ILE A 110 19.31 6.87 -21.86
CA ILE A 110 20.15 8.06 -21.80
C ILE A 110 20.82 8.24 -23.17
N ALA A 111 20.75 9.44 -23.70
CA ALA A 111 21.29 9.79 -25.01
C ALA A 111 22.22 10.99 -24.96
N TYR A 112 23.21 11.03 -25.85
CA TYR A 112 24.02 12.22 -26.12
C TYR A 112 23.17 13.36 -26.72
N SER A 113 23.75 14.55 -26.80
CA SER A 113 23.11 15.74 -27.39
C SER A 113 22.70 15.56 -28.87
N ASP A 114 23.30 14.63 -29.57
CA ASP A 114 22.97 14.26 -30.96
C ASP A 114 21.86 13.16 -31.04
N GLY A 115 21.36 12.72 -29.88
CA GLY A 115 20.33 11.69 -29.78
C GLY A 115 20.82 10.25 -29.88
N SER A 116 22.14 10.01 -30.05
CA SER A 116 22.69 8.65 -30.00
C SER A 116 22.71 8.12 -28.57
N THR A 117 22.40 6.84 -28.39
CA THR A 117 22.25 6.21 -27.05
C THR A 117 23.60 6.11 -26.33
N ILE A 118 23.63 6.52 -25.07
CA ILE A 118 24.73 6.30 -24.11
C ILE A 118 24.50 4.95 -23.40
N ALA A 119 23.30 4.79 -22.81
CA ALA A 119 22.93 3.59 -22.08
C ALA A 119 21.41 3.44 -22.03
N SER A 120 20.96 2.20 -21.86
CA SER A 120 19.59 1.91 -21.47
C SER A 120 19.48 1.97 -19.94
N ILE A 121 18.43 2.61 -19.43
CA ILE A 121 18.08 2.54 -18.00
C ILE A 121 17.25 1.29 -17.82
N GLU A 122 17.92 0.19 -17.56
CA GLU A 122 17.25 -1.03 -17.15
C GLU A 122 16.90 -0.86 -15.68
N GLY A 123 15.61 -0.74 -15.38
CA GLY A 123 15.15 -0.84 -14.00
C GLY A 123 15.50 -2.23 -13.47
N ASP A 124 15.77 -2.32 -12.18
CA ASP A 124 15.98 -3.61 -11.50
C ASP A 124 14.74 -4.51 -11.51
N LEU A 125 13.71 -4.14 -12.27
CA LEU A 125 12.42 -4.81 -12.29
C LEU A 125 12.22 -5.57 -13.60
N LEU A 126 12.44 -6.89 -13.56
CA LEU A 126 12.15 -7.76 -14.69
C LEU A 126 10.64 -7.94 -14.87
N ARG A 127 10.17 -7.74 -16.09
CA ARG A 127 8.76 -7.88 -16.45
C ARG A 127 8.60 -8.47 -17.86
N THR A 128 7.65 -9.40 -17.97
CA THR A 128 7.21 -9.95 -19.25
C THR A 128 5.68 -9.96 -19.26
N SER A 129 5.09 -9.15 -20.14
CA SER A 129 3.63 -9.09 -20.28
C SER A 129 3.13 -10.26 -21.10
N VAL A 130 2.03 -10.86 -20.68
CA VAL A 130 1.37 -11.97 -21.34
C VAL A 130 -0.13 -11.72 -21.47
N ALA A 131 -0.78 -12.37 -22.45
CA ALA A 131 -2.23 -12.31 -22.61
C ALA A 131 -2.95 -13.08 -21.49
N SER A 132 -4.25 -12.80 -21.32
CA SER A 132 -5.06 -13.41 -20.25
C SER A 132 -5.07 -14.94 -20.30
N ASP A 133 -5.14 -15.52 -21.48
CA ASP A 133 -5.15 -16.98 -21.72
C ASP A 133 -3.79 -17.66 -21.42
N ALA A 134 -2.71 -16.89 -21.36
CA ALA A 134 -1.39 -17.36 -20.95
C ALA A 134 -1.17 -17.27 -19.41
N ILE A 135 -2.19 -16.94 -18.63
CA ILE A 135 -2.13 -16.90 -17.17
C ILE A 135 -3.07 -17.96 -16.59
N SER A 136 -2.55 -18.80 -15.70
CA SER A 136 -3.31 -19.87 -15.05
C SER A 136 -4.57 -19.35 -14.35
N ASP A 137 -5.70 -20.02 -14.54
CA ASP A 137 -6.94 -19.75 -13.80
C ASP A 137 -6.78 -19.90 -12.30
N ASN A 138 -5.86 -20.79 -11.85
CA ASN A 138 -5.55 -20.92 -10.44
C ASN A 138 -5.01 -19.61 -9.86
N LEU A 139 -4.10 -18.92 -10.59
CA LEU A 139 -3.55 -17.64 -10.15
C LEU A 139 -4.61 -16.53 -10.17
N LYS A 140 -5.43 -16.44 -11.23
CA LYS A 140 -6.54 -15.48 -11.30
C LYS A 140 -7.49 -15.62 -10.12
N LYS A 141 -7.92 -16.85 -9.82
CA LYS A 141 -8.79 -17.16 -8.67
C LYS A 141 -8.13 -16.84 -7.33
N ALA A 142 -6.84 -17.16 -7.17
CA ALA A 142 -6.10 -16.91 -5.94
C ALA A 142 -5.96 -15.41 -5.65
N ILE A 143 -5.65 -14.60 -6.66
CA ILE A 143 -5.57 -13.14 -6.56
C ILE A 143 -6.94 -12.55 -6.19
N ILE A 144 -8.01 -12.92 -6.90
CA ILE A 144 -9.37 -12.43 -6.62
C ILE A 144 -9.78 -12.78 -5.19
N ALA A 145 -9.62 -14.05 -4.79
CA ALA A 145 -10.01 -14.51 -3.46
C ALA A 145 -9.26 -13.83 -2.32
N THR A 146 -8.07 -13.28 -2.58
CA THR A 146 -7.19 -12.73 -1.54
C THR A 146 -7.16 -11.21 -1.53
N GLU A 147 -7.05 -10.58 -2.70
CA GLU A 147 -6.90 -9.14 -2.82
C GLU A 147 -8.26 -8.42 -2.94
N ASP A 148 -9.25 -9.06 -3.59
CA ASP A 148 -10.54 -8.42 -3.89
C ASP A 148 -11.64 -9.46 -4.14
N GLU A 149 -12.15 -10.10 -3.09
CA GLU A 149 -13.15 -11.18 -3.19
C GLU A 149 -14.44 -10.79 -3.91
N HIS A 150 -14.74 -9.49 -3.98
CA HIS A 150 -15.92 -8.94 -4.67
C HIS A 150 -15.56 -8.28 -6.02
N PHE A 151 -14.38 -8.59 -6.58
CA PHE A 151 -13.88 -7.96 -7.81
C PHE A 151 -14.91 -7.95 -8.94
N ASN A 152 -15.64 -9.03 -9.15
CA ASN A 152 -16.63 -9.14 -10.22
C ASN A 152 -17.95 -8.41 -9.94
N GLU A 153 -18.16 -7.91 -8.72
CA GLU A 153 -19.44 -7.32 -8.29
C GLU A 153 -19.41 -5.78 -8.28
N HIS A 154 -18.26 -5.19 -7.87
CA HIS A 154 -18.15 -3.74 -7.76
C HIS A 154 -17.72 -3.09 -9.09
N LYS A 155 -17.83 -1.75 -9.15
CA LYS A 155 -17.44 -0.92 -10.30
C LYS A 155 -16.25 -0.01 -9.94
N GLY A 156 -15.09 -0.63 -9.66
CA GLY A 156 -13.84 0.05 -9.39
C GLY A 156 -13.55 0.30 -7.91
N VAL A 157 -14.56 0.52 -7.09
CA VAL A 157 -14.40 0.77 -5.65
C VAL A 157 -15.48 0.07 -4.84
N VAL A 158 -15.16 -0.26 -3.59
CA VAL A 158 -16.13 -0.72 -2.59
C VAL A 158 -16.44 0.44 -1.63
N PRO A 159 -17.64 1.09 -1.74
CA PRO A 159 -17.95 2.29 -0.97
C PRO A 159 -17.78 2.13 0.56
N LYS A 160 -18.16 0.97 1.10
CA LYS A 160 -17.99 0.65 2.52
C LYS A 160 -16.52 0.63 2.96
N ALA A 161 -15.63 0.16 2.10
CA ALA A 161 -14.19 0.14 2.36
C ALA A 161 -13.60 1.55 2.31
N VAL A 162 -14.02 2.39 1.36
CA VAL A 162 -13.62 3.80 1.25
C VAL A 162 -14.03 4.57 2.52
N ILE A 163 -15.29 4.44 2.97
CA ILE A 163 -15.78 5.10 4.19
C ILE A 163 -14.96 4.63 5.41
N ARG A 164 -14.70 3.34 5.53
CA ARG A 164 -13.92 2.79 6.65
C ARG A 164 -12.49 3.33 6.67
N ALA A 165 -11.83 3.37 5.52
CA ALA A 165 -10.46 3.87 5.39
C ALA A 165 -10.38 5.37 5.72
N THR A 166 -11.32 6.17 5.21
CA THR A 166 -11.40 7.61 5.50
C THR A 166 -11.61 7.88 6.98
N LEU A 167 -12.57 7.19 7.62
CA LEU A 167 -12.81 7.33 9.05
C LEU A 167 -11.62 6.87 9.89
N GLY A 168 -10.92 5.79 9.49
CA GLY A 168 -9.71 5.31 10.17
C GLY A 168 -8.60 6.34 10.18
N THR A 169 -8.40 7.05 9.08
CA THR A 169 -7.40 8.12 8.95
C THR A 169 -7.73 9.30 9.88
N PHE A 170 -9.00 9.73 9.95
CA PHE A 170 -9.42 10.84 10.81
C PHE A 170 -9.35 10.51 12.32
N VAL A 171 -9.53 9.26 12.70
CA VAL A 171 -9.52 8.83 14.12
C VAL A 171 -8.12 8.39 14.56
N GLY A 172 -7.10 8.43 13.69
CA GLY A 172 -5.72 8.05 14.04
C GLY A 172 -5.55 6.54 14.34
N LEU A 173 -6.51 5.70 13.93
CA LEU A 173 -6.49 4.24 14.15
C LEU A 173 -5.67 3.48 13.10
N GLY A 174 -4.86 4.18 12.29
CA GLY A 174 -4.10 3.60 11.20
C GLY A 174 -5.00 2.97 10.12
N SER A 175 -4.64 3.09 8.87
CA SER A 175 -5.33 2.35 7.81
C SER A 175 -5.02 0.86 7.99
N SER A 176 -5.96 0.09 8.55
CA SER A 176 -5.86 -1.37 8.45
C SER A 176 -5.86 -1.73 6.97
N SER A 177 -4.78 -2.36 6.51
CA SER A 177 -4.61 -2.92 5.18
C SER A 177 -5.84 -3.75 4.78
N GLY A 178 -6.23 -3.74 3.49
CA GLY A 178 -7.23 -4.64 2.95
C GLY A 178 -8.57 -3.99 2.59
N GLY A 179 -8.54 -2.85 1.90
CA GLY A 179 -9.76 -2.19 1.42
C GLY A 179 -9.67 -1.58 0.03
N SER A 180 -8.50 -1.62 -0.63
CA SER A 180 -8.35 -1.17 -2.02
C SER A 180 -8.67 -2.33 -2.97
N THR A 181 -9.46 -2.04 -3.99
CA THR A 181 -9.81 -3.01 -5.04
C THR A 181 -8.63 -3.26 -5.98
N LEU A 182 -8.66 -4.35 -6.76
CA LEU A 182 -7.68 -4.61 -7.81
C LEU A 182 -7.62 -3.45 -8.81
N THR A 183 -8.76 -2.87 -9.17
CA THR A 183 -8.84 -1.70 -10.06
C THR A 183 -8.11 -0.50 -9.47
N GLN A 184 -8.28 -0.23 -8.18
CA GLN A 184 -7.54 0.82 -7.48
C GLN A 184 -6.03 0.53 -7.43
N GLN A 185 -5.63 -0.73 -7.27
CA GLN A 185 -4.23 -1.13 -7.28
C GLN A 185 -3.59 -0.93 -8.67
N VAL A 186 -4.31 -1.21 -9.76
CA VAL A 186 -3.87 -0.92 -11.13
C VAL A 186 -3.64 0.58 -11.32
N ILE A 187 -4.62 1.41 -10.96
CA ILE A 187 -4.50 2.88 -11.04
C ILE A 187 -3.32 3.37 -10.19
N LYS A 188 -3.21 2.86 -8.95
CA LYS A 188 -2.11 3.21 -8.06
C LYS A 188 -0.74 2.93 -8.70
N GLN A 189 -0.58 1.78 -9.33
CA GLN A 189 0.70 1.34 -9.88
C GLN A 189 1.05 1.99 -11.22
N GLN A 190 0.05 2.31 -12.06
CA GLN A 190 0.28 2.80 -13.42
C GLN A 190 0.06 4.31 -13.60
N VAL A 191 -0.77 4.94 -12.74
CA VAL A 191 -1.21 6.32 -12.99
C VAL A 191 -0.80 7.28 -11.88
N VAL A 192 -1.12 6.96 -10.62
CA VAL A 192 -1.00 7.94 -9.51
C VAL A 192 0.14 7.68 -8.54
N GLY A 193 0.76 6.49 -8.57
CA GLY A 193 1.87 6.14 -7.67
C GLY A 193 1.47 5.91 -6.22
N ASP A 194 2.48 5.87 -5.33
CA ASP A 194 2.38 5.39 -3.94
C ASP A 194 2.34 6.49 -2.88
N ALA A 195 2.42 7.78 -3.27
CA ALA A 195 2.48 8.89 -2.32
C ALA A 195 1.32 8.83 -1.29
N PRO A 196 1.60 8.91 0.03
CA PRO A 196 0.59 8.71 1.07
C PRO A 196 -0.26 9.97 1.32
N THR A 197 -0.85 10.55 0.27
CA THR A 197 -1.69 11.75 0.36
C THR A 197 -3.17 11.43 0.14
N LEU A 198 -4.05 12.17 0.81
CA LEU A 198 -5.50 12.05 0.61
C LEU A 198 -5.93 12.49 -0.79
N ALA A 199 -5.25 13.50 -1.36
CA ALA A 199 -5.51 13.98 -2.72
C ALA A 199 -5.24 12.87 -3.75
N ARG A 200 -4.07 12.23 -3.68
CA ARG A 200 -3.76 11.07 -4.52
C ARG A 200 -4.81 9.96 -4.38
N LYS A 201 -5.24 9.66 -3.13
CA LYS A 201 -6.25 8.62 -2.90
C LYS A 201 -7.62 8.99 -3.49
N ALA A 202 -7.97 10.27 -3.51
CA ALA A 202 -9.19 10.75 -4.18
C ALA A 202 -9.09 10.56 -5.70
N THR A 203 -7.95 10.92 -6.32
CA THR A 203 -7.68 10.69 -7.75
C THR A 203 -7.74 9.20 -8.08
N GLU A 204 -7.07 8.34 -7.30
CA GLU A 204 -7.12 6.88 -7.45
C GLU A 204 -8.56 6.33 -7.48
N ILE A 205 -9.43 6.84 -6.62
CA ILE A 205 -10.85 6.43 -6.57
C ILE A 205 -11.59 6.88 -7.83
N VAL A 206 -11.40 8.14 -8.27
CA VAL A 206 -12.05 8.68 -9.47
C VAL A 206 -11.60 7.92 -10.72
N ASP A 207 -10.30 7.70 -10.85
CA ASP A 207 -9.72 6.99 -12.00
C ASP A 207 -10.10 5.51 -12.02
N ALA A 208 -10.21 4.84 -10.86
CA ALA A 208 -10.70 3.47 -10.77
C ALA A 208 -12.17 3.35 -11.25
N LEU A 209 -13.03 4.30 -10.88
CA LEU A 209 -14.40 4.37 -11.37
C LEU A 209 -14.48 4.67 -12.89
N ALA A 210 -13.55 5.47 -13.39
CA ALA A 210 -13.47 5.79 -14.82
C ALA A 210 -12.95 4.57 -15.62
N LEU A 211 -11.94 3.87 -15.11
CA LEU A 211 -11.33 2.70 -15.76
C LEU A 211 -12.35 1.57 -15.96
N GLU A 212 -13.17 1.27 -14.95
CA GLU A 212 -14.21 0.23 -15.01
C GLU A 212 -15.34 0.51 -16.01
N ARG A 213 -15.40 1.73 -16.54
CA ARG A 213 -16.37 2.08 -17.63
C ARG A 213 -15.83 1.73 -19.00
N VAL A 214 -14.50 1.55 -19.13
CA VAL A 214 -13.82 1.46 -20.42
C VAL A 214 -12.95 0.20 -20.58
N MET A 215 -12.69 -0.51 -19.50
CA MET A 215 -11.99 -1.80 -19.49
C MET A 215 -12.86 -2.89 -18.84
N SER A 216 -12.84 -4.07 -19.39
CA SER A 216 -13.49 -5.25 -18.80
C SER A 216 -12.76 -5.73 -17.54
N LYS A 217 -13.43 -6.52 -16.72
CA LYS A 217 -12.83 -7.15 -15.54
C LYS A 217 -11.61 -8.03 -15.88
N ASP A 218 -11.70 -8.77 -16.98
CA ASP A 218 -10.59 -9.60 -17.46
C ASP A 218 -9.39 -8.75 -17.90
N GLU A 219 -9.61 -7.65 -18.61
CA GLU A 219 -8.52 -6.72 -18.98
C GLU A 219 -7.88 -6.09 -17.75
N ILE A 220 -8.66 -5.67 -16.74
CA ILE A 220 -8.15 -5.08 -15.48
C ILE A 220 -7.34 -6.12 -14.71
N LEU A 221 -7.86 -7.33 -14.56
CA LEU A 221 -7.17 -8.42 -13.87
C LEU A 221 -5.87 -8.82 -14.60
N THR A 222 -5.92 -8.93 -15.93
CA THR A 222 -4.75 -9.23 -16.75
C THR A 222 -3.70 -8.14 -16.62
N THR A 223 -4.11 -6.87 -16.64
CA THR A 223 -3.21 -5.74 -16.42
C THR A 223 -2.57 -5.82 -15.03
N TYR A 224 -3.37 -6.04 -13.98
CA TYR A 224 -2.85 -6.22 -12.62
C TYR A 224 -1.80 -7.34 -12.56
N LEU A 225 -2.12 -8.51 -13.15
CA LEU A 225 -1.23 -9.66 -13.15
C LEU A 225 0.03 -9.46 -14.00
N ASN A 226 0.06 -8.49 -14.88
CA ASN A 226 1.25 -8.13 -15.66
C ASN A 226 2.12 -7.06 -14.97
N ILE A 227 1.56 -6.28 -14.02
CA ILE A 227 2.29 -5.15 -13.42
C ILE A 227 2.62 -5.35 -11.95
N ALA A 228 1.87 -6.19 -11.23
CA ALA A 228 2.03 -6.38 -9.79
C ALA A 228 3.46 -6.83 -9.46
N PRO A 229 4.09 -6.24 -8.41
CA PRO A 229 5.40 -6.68 -7.94
C PRO A 229 5.27 -8.01 -7.17
N PHE A 230 6.15 -8.95 -7.49
CA PHE A 230 6.18 -10.28 -6.88
C PHE A 230 7.50 -10.60 -6.15
N GLY A 231 8.25 -9.57 -5.77
CA GLY A 231 9.48 -9.74 -5.00
C GLY A 231 10.68 -10.05 -5.86
N ARG A 232 11.45 -11.08 -5.51
CA ARG A 232 12.71 -11.43 -6.17
C ARG A 232 12.68 -12.81 -6.77
N ASN A 233 13.37 -12.96 -7.92
CA ASN A 233 13.64 -14.25 -8.53
C ASN A 233 14.84 -14.94 -7.88
N HIS A 234 15.13 -16.18 -8.28
CA HIS A 234 16.24 -17.01 -7.81
C HIS A 234 17.65 -16.41 -8.08
N LYS A 235 17.73 -15.30 -8.82
CA LYS A 235 18.97 -14.55 -9.08
C LYS A 235 19.04 -13.24 -8.29
N GLY A 236 18.08 -12.97 -7.38
CA GLY A 236 18.02 -11.76 -6.56
C GLY A 236 17.43 -10.54 -7.25
N GLN A 237 17.05 -10.63 -8.54
CA GLN A 237 16.48 -9.53 -9.28
C GLN A 237 15.01 -9.31 -8.90
N ASN A 238 14.59 -8.05 -8.81
CA ASN A 238 13.18 -7.72 -8.60
C ASN A 238 12.33 -8.12 -9.80
N ILE A 239 11.17 -8.70 -9.55
CA ILE A 239 10.25 -9.19 -10.59
C ILE A 239 8.86 -8.61 -10.44
N ALA A 240 8.26 -8.29 -11.57
CA ALA A 240 6.84 -7.94 -11.69
C ALA A 240 6.19 -8.75 -12.81
N GLY A 241 4.89 -8.96 -12.66
CA GLY A 241 4.12 -9.74 -13.60
C GLY A 241 4.17 -11.24 -13.34
N ALA A 242 3.04 -11.89 -13.60
CA ALA A 242 2.82 -13.31 -13.35
C ALA A 242 3.81 -14.23 -14.08
N GLN A 243 4.22 -13.85 -15.31
CA GLN A 243 5.16 -14.65 -16.11
C GLN A 243 6.54 -14.67 -15.45
N GLN A 244 7.07 -13.51 -15.06
CA GLN A 244 8.35 -13.42 -14.39
C GLN A 244 8.33 -14.05 -12.99
N ALA A 245 7.19 -13.98 -12.28
CA ALA A 245 7.03 -14.66 -11.00
C ALA A 245 7.05 -16.19 -11.16
N ALA A 246 6.35 -16.72 -12.14
CA ALA A 246 6.31 -18.16 -12.42
C ALA A 246 7.69 -18.70 -12.86
N GLU A 247 8.33 -18.02 -13.79
CA GLU A 247 9.66 -18.39 -14.30
C GLU A 247 10.76 -18.19 -13.25
N GLY A 248 10.75 -17.04 -12.57
CA GLY A 248 11.82 -16.64 -11.66
C GLY A 248 11.79 -17.36 -10.31
N ILE A 249 10.66 -17.90 -9.90
CA ILE A 249 10.52 -18.60 -8.60
C ILE A 249 10.45 -20.12 -8.82
N PHE A 250 9.74 -20.58 -9.86
CA PHE A 250 9.44 -21.99 -10.06
C PHE A 250 9.98 -22.58 -11.38
N GLY A 251 10.45 -21.76 -12.31
CA GLY A 251 10.95 -22.22 -13.61
C GLY A 251 9.86 -22.71 -14.57
N VAL A 252 8.61 -22.31 -14.36
CA VAL A 252 7.46 -22.68 -15.19
C VAL A 252 6.81 -21.47 -15.84
N LYS A 253 5.98 -21.65 -16.87
CA LYS A 253 5.18 -20.57 -17.45
C LYS A 253 4.04 -20.19 -16.51
N ALA A 254 3.54 -18.96 -16.63
CA ALA A 254 2.39 -18.50 -15.86
C ALA A 254 1.12 -19.32 -16.13
N SER A 255 0.97 -19.89 -17.35
CA SER A 255 -0.12 -20.82 -17.71
C SER A 255 -0.08 -22.13 -16.94
N ASP A 256 1.10 -22.59 -16.53
CA ASP A 256 1.34 -23.95 -16.04
C ASP A 256 1.40 -24.01 -14.50
N LEU A 257 1.10 -22.90 -13.83
CA LEU A 257 1.10 -22.81 -12.38
C LEU A 257 0.10 -23.77 -11.74
N THR A 258 0.60 -24.62 -10.87
CA THR A 258 -0.22 -25.49 -10.00
C THR A 258 -0.95 -24.67 -8.94
N ILE A 259 -1.93 -25.24 -8.25
CA ILE A 259 -2.66 -24.58 -7.15
C ILE A 259 -1.69 -24.08 -6.08
N PRO A 260 -0.75 -24.87 -5.51
CA PRO A 260 0.20 -24.38 -4.53
C PRO A 260 1.07 -23.23 -5.06
N GLN A 261 1.63 -23.34 -6.25
CA GLN A 261 2.45 -22.29 -6.85
C GLN A 261 1.66 -20.99 -7.07
N ALA A 262 0.42 -21.11 -7.54
CA ALA A 262 -0.48 -19.97 -7.72
C ALA A 262 -0.82 -19.29 -6.38
N THR A 263 -1.05 -20.05 -5.30
CA THR A 263 -1.32 -19.48 -3.97
C THR A 263 -0.10 -18.78 -3.39
N PHE A 264 1.10 -19.30 -3.64
CA PHE A 264 2.33 -18.64 -3.22
C PHE A 264 2.52 -17.30 -3.92
N ILE A 265 2.44 -17.27 -5.27
CA ILE A 265 2.56 -16.03 -6.05
C ILE A 265 1.47 -15.03 -5.61
N ALA A 266 0.23 -15.46 -5.45
CA ALA A 266 -0.88 -14.57 -5.04
C ALA A 266 -0.71 -13.99 -3.62
N GLY A 267 0.13 -14.58 -2.80
CA GLY A 267 0.48 -14.06 -1.48
C GLY A 267 1.50 -12.91 -1.50
N LEU A 268 2.33 -12.84 -2.54
CA LEU A 268 3.48 -11.93 -2.60
C LEU A 268 3.14 -10.44 -2.66
N PRO A 269 2.09 -9.96 -3.37
CA PRO A 269 1.84 -8.53 -3.56
C PRO A 269 1.68 -7.72 -2.27
N GLN A 270 1.25 -8.32 -1.18
CA GLN A 270 1.09 -7.64 0.12
C GLN A 270 2.44 -7.17 0.70
N SER A 271 3.50 -7.96 0.55
CA SER A 271 4.86 -7.62 0.99
C SER A 271 5.88 -8.36 0.13
N PRO A 272 6.11 -7.91 -1.13
CA PRO A 272 6.81 -8.69 -2.13
C PRO A 272 8.22 -9.13 -1.71
N ILE A 273 9.00 -8.21 -1.14
CA ILE A 273 10.37 -8.51 -0.70
C ILE A 273 10.40 -9.43 0.53
N SER A 274 9.49 -9.20 1.51
CA SER A 274 9.46 -10.01 2.73
C SER A 274 8.98 -11.44 2.49
N TYR A 275 8.02 -11.63 1.55
CA TYR A 275 7.41 -12.92 1.27
C TYR A 275 8.13 -13.72 0.18
N SER A 276 8.94 -13.06 -0.66
CA SER A 276 9.79 -13.70 -1.66
C SER A 276 10.78 -14.68 -1.01
N PRO A 277 11.09 -15.82 -1.63
CA PRO A 277 11.98 -16.82 -1.06
C PRO A 277 13.46 -16.48 -1.19
N TYR A 278 13.83 -15.39 -1.90
CA TYR A 278 15.21 -15.06 -2.23
C TYR A 278 15.65 -13.71 -1.68
N GLU A 279 16.95 -13.62 -1.35
CA GLU A 279 17.65 -12.38 -1.01
C GLU A 279 18.08 -11.61 -2.27
N SER A 280 18.67 -10.42 -2.09
CA SER A 280 19.12 -9.56 -3.20
C SER A 280 20.32 -10.10 -3.97
N ASP A 281 21.07 -11.03 -3.40
CA ASP A 281 22.20 -11.72 -4.03
C ASP A 281 21.78 -13.03 -4.73
N GLY A 282 20.49 -13.38 -4.70
CA GLY A 282 19.96 -14.62 -5.25
C GLY A 282 20.07 -15.82 -4.31
N SER A 283 20.62 -15.65 -3.11
CA SER A 283 20.61 -16.70 -2.10
C SER A 283 19.18 -16.97 -1.61
N MET A 284 18.92 -18.22 -1.23
CA MET A 284 17.65 -18.59 -0.62
C MET A 284 17.62 -18.08 0.83
N LYS A 285 16.50 -17.49 1.23
CA LYS A 285 16.28 -17.03 2.61
C LYS A 285 16.34 -18.18 3.60
N SER A 286 16.61 -17.85 4.86
CA SER A 286 16.52 -18.79 5.97
C SER A 286 15.08 -19.37 6.09
N ASP A 287 14.97 -20.53 6.74
CA ASP A 287 13.66 -21.14 7.01
C ASP A 287 12.73 -20.24 7.82
N GLU A 288 13.29 -19.44 8.73
CA GLU A 288 12.56 -18.50 9.55
C GLU A 288 11.97 -17.35 8.71
N ASP A 289 12.77 -16.76 7.82
CA ASP A 289 12.35 -15.66 6.94
C ASP A 289 11.37 -16.13 5.86
N MET A 290 11.56 -17.34 5.31
CA MET A 290 10.62 -17.96 4.38
C MET A 290 9.27 -18.31 5.01
N ALA A 291 9.24 -18.58 6.32
CA ALA A 291 7.99 -18.96 7.00
C ALA A 291 6.87 -17.93 6.84
N LEU A 292 7.21 -16.63 6.70
CA LEU A 292 6.24 -15.56 6.48
C LEU A 292 5.53 -15.71 5.12
N GLY A 293 6.29 -15.93 4.05
CA GLY A 293 5.74 -16.15 2.70
C GLY A 293 4.94 -17.44 2.61
N ILE A 294 5.44 -18.54 3.20
CA ILE A 294 4.75 -19.83 3.24
C ILE A 294 3.43 -19.71 4.02
N LYS A 295 3.44 -19.02 5.17
CA LYS A 295 2.23 -18.76 5.93
C LYS A 295 1.22 -17.97 5.11
N ARG A 296 1.68 -16.92 4.40
CA ARG A 296 0.81 -16.13 3.52
C ARG A 296 0.22 -16.97 2.39
N ALA A 297 0.98 -17.88 1.78
CA ALA A 297 0.46 -18.80 0.76
C ALA A 297 -0.65 -19.71 1.31
N LYS A 298 -0.50 -20.20 2.55
CA LYS A 298 -1.55 -20.97 3.23
C LYS A 298 -2.79 -20.13 3.53
N ASP A 299 -2.61 -18.85 3.89
CA ASP A 299 -3.73 -17.91 4.09
C ASP A 299 -4.47 -17.67 2.75
N VAL A 300 -3.75 -17.59 1.62
CA VAL A 300 -4.34 -17.50 0.26
C VAL A 300 -5.12 -18.76 -0.08
N LEU A 301 -4.56 -19.95 0.17
CA LEU A 301 -5.24 -21.21 -0.08
C LEU A 301 -6.55 -21.31 0.72
N TYR A 302 -6.53 -20.88 1.99
CA TYR A 302 -7.73 -20.80 2.82
C TYR A 302 -8.74 -19.78 2.27
N ASN A 303 -8.30 -18.62 1.78
CA ASN A 303 -9.18 -17.63 1.15
C ASN A 303 -9.86 -18.18 -0.10
N MET A 304 -9.14 -18.91 -0.96
CA MET A 304 -9.72 -19.57 -2.12
C MET A 304 -10.80 -20.59 -1.71
N TYR A 305 -10.54 -21.38 -0.67
CA TYR A 305 -11.52 -22.31 -0.14
C TYR A 305 -12.74 -21.58 0.47
N ARG A 306 -12.52 -20.59 1.31
CA ARG A 306 -13.57 -19.80 1.97
C ARG A 306 -14.49 -19.09 0.97
N THR A 307 -13.95 -18.61 -0.14
CA THR A 307 -14.71 -17.92 -1.19
C THR A 307 -15.35 -18.85 -2.21
N GLY A 308 -15.12 -20.18 -2.10
CA GLY A 308 -15.64 -21.17 -3.04
C GLY A 308 -14.86 -21.26 -4.35
N ALA A 309 -13.72 -20.57 -4.47
CA ALA A 309 -12.81 -20.66 -5.62
C ALA A 309 -12.02 -21.96 -5.65
N LEU A 310 -11.94 -22.69 -4.53
CA LEU A 310 -11.28 -23.98 -4.38
C LEU A 310 -12.22 -24.95 -3.67
N SER A 311 -12.20 -26.23 -4.09
CA SER A 311 -12.97 -27.31 -3.45
C SER A 311 -12.41 -27.66 -2.07
N GLN A 312 -13.23 -28.27 -1.21
CA GLN A 312 -12.78 -28.82 0.08
C GLN A 312 -11.71 -29.89 -0.14
N GLU A 313 -11.86 -30.74 -1.15
CA GLU A 313 -10.93 -31.82 -1.48
C GLU A 313 -9.54 -31.25 -1.82
N ASP A 314 -9.47 -30.25 -2.68
CA ASP A 314 -8.21 -29.61 -3.04
C ASP A 314 -7.60 -28.86 -1.87
N TYR A 315 -8.43 -28.19 -1.04
CA TYR A 315 -7.94 -27.52 0.15
C TYR A 315 -7.29 -28.54 1.13
N ASP A 316 -7.96 -29.66 1.39
CA ASP A 316 -7.44 -30.70 2.28
C ASP A 316 -6.17 -31.36 1.72
N LYS A 317 -6.06 -31.47 0.39
CA LYS A 317 -4.89 -32.00 -0.31
C LYS A 317 -3.67 -31.07 -0.17
N TYR A 318 -3.86 -29.73 -0.18
CA TYR A 318 -2.77 -28.78 -0.28
C TYR A 318 -2.51 -27.96 1.01
N LYS A 319 -3.35 -28.02 2.06
CA LYS A 319 -3.17 -27.23 3.29
C LYS A 319 -1.82 -27.47 4.00
N ASP A 320 -1.25 -28.65 3.84
CA ASP A 320 0.03 -29.06 4.42
C ASP A 320 1.14 -29.20 3.38
N TYR A 321 0.96 -28.56 2.21
CA TYR A 321 1.92 -28.66 1.12
C TYR A 321 3.27 -28.05 1.49
N ASP A 322 4.34 -28.74 1.10
CA ASP A 322 5.69 -28.22 1.21
C ASP A 322 6.05 -27.39 -0.03
N PHE A 323 5.99 -26.07 0.11
CA PHE A 323 6.28 -25.13 -0.97
C PHE A 323 7.76 -25.09 -1.35
N LYS A 324 8.67 -25.42 -0.41
CA LYS A 324 10.11 -25.30 -0.64
C LYS A 324 10.63 -26.19 -1.76
N LYS A 325 9.99 -27.32 -1.98
CA LYS A 325 10.38 -28.27 -3.03
C LYS A 325 10.20 -27.76 -4.46
N ASP A 326 9.37 -26.71 -4.63
CA ASP A 326 9.07 -26.14 -5.94
C ASP A 326 9.98 -24.95 -6.28
N PHE A 327 10.70 -24.38 -5.30
CA PHE A 327 11.56 -23.23 -5.52
C PHE A 327 12.79 -23.61 -6.33
N LEU A 328 13.15 -22.72 -7.28
CA LEU A 328 14.40 -22.86 -8.00
C LEU A 328 15.62 -22.76 -7.07
N PRO A 329 16.71 -23.47 -7.33
CA PRO A 329 17.95 -23.27 -6.59
C PRO A 329 18.49 -21.86 -6.79
N SER A 330 19.24 -21.37 -5.81
CA SER A 330 19.93 -20.07 -5.86
C SER A 330 20.73 -19.87 -7.13
N GLY A 331 20.62 -18.71 -7.72
CA GLY A 331 21.39 -18.28 -8.89
C GLY A 331 22.16 -16.99 -8.60
N SER A 332 22.91 -16.50 -9.58
CA SER A 332 23.59 -15.21 -9.50
C SER A 332 23.47 -14.43 -10.80
N VAL A 333 23.47 -13.11 -10.73
CA VAL A 333 23.61 -12.22 -11.91
C VAL A 333 25.02 -11.62 -11.86
N SER A 334 25.71 -11.64 -12.97
CA SER A 334 26.92 -10.84 -13.12
C SER A 334 26.51 -9.36 -13.18
N GLY A 335 26.91 -8.57 -12.18
CA GLY A 335 26.63 -7.14 -12.17
C GLY A 335 27.30 -6.43 -13.35
N THR A 336 26.58 -5.60 -14.09
CA THR A 336 27.13 -4.65 -15.05
C THR A 336 27.54 -3.39 -14.28
N SER A 337 28.85 -3.11 -14.23
CA SER A 337 29.35 -1.82 -13.73
C SER A 337 28.94 -0.73 -14.73
N ARG A 338 28.29 0.32 -14.25
CA ARG A 338 27.92 1.50 -15.03
C ARG A 338 28.83 2.67 -14.63
N ASP A 339 29.14 3.53 -15.56
CA ASP A 339 30.05 4.63 -15.33
C ASP A 339 29.44 5.81 -14.56
N TYR A 340 30.28 6.77 -14.19
CA TYR A 340 29.86 7.99 -13.49
C TYR A 340 28.80 8.77 -14.28
N LEU A 341 28.96 8.86 -15.61
CA LEU A 341 28.02 9.60 -16.46
C LEU A 341 26.62 9.03 -16.39
N TYR A 342 26.50 7.71 -16.36
CA TYR A 342 25.22 7.01 -16.19
C TYR A 342 24.52 7.42 -14.89
N TYR A 343 25.24 7.30 -13.75
CA TYR A 343 24.63 7.59 -12.45
C TYR A 343 24.34 9.09 -12.24
N ALA A 344 25.23 9.98 -12.73
CA ALA A 344 25.00 11.41 -12.65
C ALA A 344 23.78 11.86 -13.47
N THR A 345 23.62 11.31 -14.69
CA THR A 345 22.45 11.60 -15.53
C THR A 345 21.17 11.01 -14.95
N LEU A 346 21.24 9.80 -14.42
CA LEU A 346 20.09 9.15 -13.76
C LEU A 346 19.63 9.96 -12.55
N GLY A 347 20.58 10.45 -11.72
CA GLY A 347 20.27 11.28 -10.55
C GLY A 347 19.56 12.58 -10.96
N GLU A 348 20.13 13.35 -11.89
CA GLU A 348 19.52 14.60 -12.39
C GLU A 348 18.13 14.37 -13.01
N ALA A 349 17.95 13.28 -13.77
CA ALA A 349 16.66 12.94 -14.36
C ALA A 349 15.63 12.59 -13.27
N THR A 350 16.04 11.89 -12.23
CA THR A 350 15.18 11.54 -11.10
C THR A 350 14.77 12.79 -10.31
N ASP A 351 15.69 13.74 -10.07
CA ASP A 351 15.38 14.99 -9.37
C ASP A 351 14.36 15.83 -10.16
N ARG A 352 14.54 15.95 -11.48
CA ARG A 352 13.58 16.64 -12.35
C ARG A 352 12.20 15.95 -12.38
N MET A 353 12.19 14.63 -12.37
CA MET A 353 10.95 13.88 -12.30
C MET A 353 10.26 14.08 -10.94
N TYR A 354 11.02 14.12 -9.85
CA TYR A 354 10.50 14.44 -8.52
C TYR A 354 9.81 15.80 -8.50
N ASP A 355 10.46 16.84 -8.99
CA ASP A 355 9.91 18.20 -9.06
C ASP A 355 8.62 18.22 -9.90
N TYR A 356 8.63 17.57 -11.05
CA TYR A 356 7.44 17.43 -11.91
C TYR A 356 6.28 16.74 -11.22
N LEU A 357 6.53 15.64 -10.51
CA LEU A 357 5.48 14.88 -9.81
C LEU A 357 4.89 15.67 -8.64
N VAL A 358 5.73 16.37 -7.89
CA VAL A 358 5.31 17.23 -6.78
C VAL A 358 4.42 18.38 -7.31
N GLU A 359 4.79 19.01 -8.43
CA GLU A 359 4.00 20.06 -9.05
C GLU A 359 2.70 19.51 -9.64
N ARG A 360 2.75 18.39 -10.38
CA ARG A 360 1.58 17.73 -10.97
C ARG A 360 0.51 17.41 -9.92
N ASP A 361 0.93 16.89 -8.77
CA ASP A 361 0.03 16.43 -7.71
C ASP A 361 -0.32 17.55 -6.71
N HIS A 362 0.15 18.80 -6.97
CA HIS A 362 -0.10 19.97 -6.14
C HIS A 362 0.29 19.77 -4.66
N VAL A 363 1.40 19.09 -4.42
CA VAL A 363 1.88 18.82 -3.07
C VAL A 363 2.40 20.12 -2.45
N SER A 364 1.88 20.46 -1.28
CA SER A 364 2.27 21.70 -0.62
C SER A 364 3.65 21.58 0.05
N ALA A 365 4.34 22.72 0.20
CA ALA A 365 5.61 22.78 0.92
C ALA A 365 5.50 22.31 2.39
N GLN A 366 4.29 22.36 2.97
CA GLN A 366 4.04 21.86 4.32
C GLN A 366 3.97 20.32 4.36
N GLU A 367 3.39 19.70 3.35
CA GLU A 367 3.34 18.22 3.21
C GLU A 367 4.74 17.67 2.94
N LEU A 368 5.55 18.35 2.16
CA LEU A 368 6.95 17.95 1.87
C LEU A 368 7.89 18.01 3.09
N LYS A 369 7.48 18.61 4.22
CA LYS A 369 8.21 18.50 5.49
C LYS A 369 8.09 17.11 6.12
N ASN A 370 7.16 16.30 5.66
CA ASN A 370 7.02 14.92 6.09
C ASN A 370 7.98 14.04 5.28
N GLU A 371 8.98 13.47 5.95
CA GLU A 371 10.00 12.61 5.35
C GLU A 371 9.40 11.41 4.58
N SER A 372 8.28 10.86 5.07
CA SER A 372 7.61 9.74 4.38
C SER A 372 6.99 10.15 3.06
N ILE A 373 6.46 11.38 2.95
CA ILE A 373 5.92 11.94 1.72
C ILE A 373 7.06 12.24 0.75
N GLN A 374 8.10 12.91 1.22
CA GLN A 374 9.28 13.24 0.42
C GLN A 374 9.90 11.96 -0.18
N LYS A 375 10.14 10.95 0.67
CA LYS A 375 10.67 9.66 0.23
C LYS A 375 9.76 8.97 -0.79
N ALA A 376 8.45 8.97 -0.57
CA ALA A 376 7.50 8.33 -1.49
C ALA A 376 7.49 8.99 -2.88
N TYR A 377 7.65 10.31 -2.95
CA TYR A 377 7.77 11.02 -4.24
C TYR A 377 9.11 10.77 -4.91
N HIS A 378 10.20 10.64 -4.15
CA HIS A 378 11.50 10.29 -4.70
C HIS A 378 11.52 8.84 -5.24
N ASP A 379 10.93 7.89 -4.49
CA ASP A 379 10.79 6.50 -4.93
C ASP A 379 9.90 6.40 -6.20
N LEU A 380 8.85 7.23 -6.27
CA LEU A 380 7.99 7.32 -7.45
C LEU A 380 8.74 7.90 -8.67
N ALA A 381 9.52 8.96 -8.48
CA ALA A 381 10.33 9.57 -9.54
C ALA A 381 11.35 8.58 -10.10
N THR A 382 12.05 7.85 -9.23
CA THR A 382 12.97 6.79 -9.62
C THR A 382 12.28 5.74 -10.48
N LYS A 383 11.13 5.25 -10.03
CA LYS A 383 10.35 4.24 -10.74
C LYS A 383 9.84 4.74 -12.10
N GLU A 384 9.41 6.00 -12.18
CA GLU A 384 8.98 6.61 -13.44
C GLU A 384 10.14 6.69 -14.43
N ILE A 385 11.31 7.18 -13.99
CA ILE A 385 12.50 7.23 -14.84
C ILE A 385 12.94 5.84 -15.31
N GLU A 386 12.89 4.85 -14.47
CA GLU A 386 13.31 3.49 -14.82
C GLU A 386 12.35 2.80 -15.81
N ASN A 387 11.04 3.04 -15.65
CA ASN A 387 10.00 2.23 -16.31
C ASN A 387 9.09 3.00 -17.26
N GLY A 388 9.25 4.33 -17.37
CA GLY A 388 8.35 5.19 -18.13
C GLY A 388 8.71 5.36 -19.62
N GLY A 389 9.77 4.71 -20.11
CA GLY A 389 10.16 4.77 -21.53
C GLY A 389 10.67 6.14 -21.96
N TYR A 390 11.29 6.90 -21.05
CA TYR A 390 11.79 8.23 -21.35
C TYR A 390 13.08 8.19 -22.14
N LYS A 391 13.21 9.12 -23.10
CA LYS A 391 14.47 9.44 -23.73
C LYS A 391 15.09 10.66 -23.05
N ILE A 392 16.10 10.41 -22.23
CA ILE A 392 16.80 11.43 -21.45
C ILE A 392 17.97 11.94 -22.30
N THR A 393 17.77 13.07 -23.01
CA THR A 393 18.80 13.65 -23.85
C THR A 393 19.67 14.57 -23.01
N THR A 394 20.97 14.26 -22.91
CA THR A 394 21.96 15.07 -22.22
C THR A 394 22.44 16.21 -23.11
N THR A 395 23.13 17.21 -22.53
CA THR A 395 23.86 18.24 -23.25
C THR A 395 25.25 17.80 -23.70
N ILE A 396 25.63 16.55 -23.40
CA ILE A 396 26.98 16.01 -23.61
C ILE A 396 27.21 15.71 -25.10
N ASN A 397 28.27 16.30 -25.66
CA ASN A 397 28.70 16.00 -27.01
C ASN A 397 29.50 14.69 -27.04
N LYS A 398 29.07 13.73 -27.84
CA LYS A 398 29.68 12.41 -27.97
C LYS A 398 31.17 12.43 -28.27
N ASN A 399 31.57 13.28 -29.25
CA ASN A 399 32.96 13.32 -29.70
C ASN A 399 33.88 13.97 -28.65
N VAL A 400 33.40 15.01 -27.98
CA VAL A 400 34.13 15.64 -26.89
C VAL A 400 34.28 14.68 -25.72
N HIS A 401 33.21 14.01 -25.31
CA HIS A 401 33.24 12.99 -24.24
C HIS A 401 34.26 11.89 -24.59
N ALA A 402 34.20 11.30 -25.79
CA ALA A 402 35.13 10.28 -26.22
C ALA A 402 36.59 10.76 -26.20
N ALA A 403 36.87 12.02 -26.65
CA ALA A 403 38.20 12.60 -26.60
C ALA A 403 38.73 12.77 -25.16
N MET A 404 37.85 13.19 -24.24
CA MET A 404 38.19 13.33 -22.80
C MET A 404 38.45 11.96 -22.15
N GLN A 405 37.62 10.94 -22.41
CA GLN A 405 37.85 9.58 -21.93
C GLN A 405 39.17 9.01 -22.44
N ASN A 406 39.49 9.22 -23.72
CA ASN A 406 40.79 8.85 -24.31
C ASN A 406 41.97 9.56 -23.64
N ALA A 407 41.84 10.83 -23.34
CA ALA A 407 42.88 11.59 -22.64
C ALA A 407 43.13 11.04 -21.24
N VAL A 408 42.06 10.75 -20.48
CA VAL A 408 42.18 10.13 -19.15
C VAL A 408 42.82 8.73 -19.24
N ALA A 409 42.38 7.91 -20.18
CA ALA A 409 42.94 6.55 -20.37
C ALA A 409 44.41 6.59 -20.77
N THR A 410 44.82 7.61 -21.58
CA THR A 410 46.19 7.69 -22.09
C THR A 410 47.16 8.37 -21.12
N TYR A 411 46.69 9.37 -20.38
CA TYR A 411 47.56 10.21 -19.55
C TYR A 411 47.25 10.17 -18.05
N GLY A 412 46.16 9.50 -17.63
CA GLY A 412 45.70 9.49 -16.23
C GLY A 412 46.77 8.91 -15.28
N TYR A 413 47.58 7.96 -15.77
CA TYR A 413 48.68 7.39 -14.99
C TYR A 413 49.74 8.41 -14.55
N LEU A 414 49.82 9.58 -15.23
CA LEU A 414 50.74 10.66 -14.84
C LEU A 414 50.33 11.35 -13.54
N LEU A 415 49.09 11.11 -13.09
CA LEU A 415 48.56 11.59 -11.81
C LEU A 415 48.67 10.59 -10.70
N ASP A 416 49.22 9.39 -11.00
CA ASP A 416 49.45 8.34 -10.01
C ASP A 416 50.59 8.74 -9.09
N ASP A 417 50.42 8.65 -7.79
CA ASP A 417 51.44 8.94 -6.81
C ASP A 417 51.63 7.75 -5.86
N SER A 418 52.58 7.81 -4.96
CA SER A 418 52.93 6.73 -4.03
C SER A 418 51.91 6.45 -2.96
N THR A 419 50.81 7.22 -2.90
CA THR A 419 49.74 7.16 -1.87
C THR A 419 48.48 6.42 -2.30
N GLY A 420 48.24 6.20 -3.58
CA GLY A 420 47.12 5.51 -4.15
C GLY A 420 46.87 5.83 -5.62
N GLN A 421 45.90 5.14 -6.23
CA GLN A 421 45.45 5.48 -7.61
C GLN A 421 44.52 6.67 -7.55
N PRO A 422 44.80 7.78 -8.27
CA PRO A 422 43.94 8.94 -8.27
C PRO A 422 42.63 8.66 -9.05
N GLU A 423 41.52 9.10 -8.50
CA GLU A 423 40.27 9.20 -9.26
C GLU A 423 40.30 10.47 -10.15
N VAL A 424 40.22 10.28 -11.45
CA VAL A 424 40.27 11.39 -12.40
C VAL A 424 38.89 11.68 -12.96
N GLY A 425 38.33 12.86 -12.65
CA GLY A 425 37.11 13.38 -13.21
C GLY A 425 37.34 14.53 -14.18
N ASN A 426 36.64 14.57 -15.31
CA ASN A 426 36.61 15.68 -16.24
C ASN A 426 35.29 16.43 -16.11
N VAL A 427 35.37 17.76 -15.96
CA VAL A 427 34.22 18.66 -15.97
C VAL A 427 34.26 19.50 -17.24
N LEU A 428 33.17 19.49 -18.01
CA LEU A 428 32.96 20.36 -19.18
C LEU A 428 32.13 21.57 -18.79
#